data_3b4b19b28f0a0d86f71d7108ca0c46e2
#
_entry.id   3b4b19b28f0a0d86f71d7108ca0c46e2
#
_cell.length_a   1.000
_cell.length_b   1.000
_cell.length_c   1.000
_cell.angle_alpha   90.00
_cell.angle_beta   90.00
_cell.angle_gamma   90.00
#
_symmetry.space_group_name_H-M   'P 1'
#
loop_
_entity.id
_entity.type
_entity.pdbx_description
1 polymer ?
#
loop_
_entity_poly.entity_id
_entity_poly.type
_entity_poly.pdbx_seq_one_letter_code
_entity_poly.pdbx_strand_id
1 'polypeptide(L)'
;MRLLLAAVLLAAAAGACGRENMPASIQEARAKHEARLMAQPGVVSVGIGRDADGTEVIVVGLDRERPETRAALPRDLDGYRVRVRIIGSVRAQ
;
A
#
# COMPACT_ATOMS: atom_id res chain seq x y z
N MET A 1 8.86 48.93 10.23
CA MET A 1 7.73 48.97 9.41
C MET A 1 7.72 47.91 8.36
N ARG A 2 8.72 47.87 7.57
CA ARG A 2 8.74 46.89 6.51
C ARG A 2 8.91 45.48 6.97
N LEU A 3 9.23 45.29 8.19
CA LEU A 3 9.46 43.96 8.73
C LEU A 3 8.23 43.11 8.77
N LEU A 4 7.09 43.70 8.70
CA LEU A 4 5.86 42.98 8.82
C LEU A 4 5.63 42.03 7.68
N LEU A 5 6.21 42.28 6.56
CA LEU A 5 5.96 41.47 5.39
C LEU A 5 6.53 40.08 5.48
N ALA A 6 7.59 39.93 6.21
CA ALA A 6 8.26 38.64 6.27
C ALA A 6 7.45 37.58 7.00
N ALA A 7 6.63 38.00 7.92
CA ALA A 7 5.91 37.06 8.73
C ALA A 7 4.85 36.24 7.97
N VAL A 8 4.33 36.83 6.94
CA VAL A 8 3.23 36.20 6.22
C VAL A 8 3.63 34.96 5.48
N LEU A 9 4.85 34.92 5.02
CA LEU A 9 5.30 33.79 4.22
C LEU A 9 5.39 32.47 4.96
N LEU A 10 5.65 32.58 6.23
CA LEU A 10 5.80 31.34 7.01
C LEU A 10 4.54 30.57 7.18
N ALA A 11 3.44 31.25 7.24
CA ALA A 11 2.17 30.58 7.45
C ALA A 11 1.80 29.67 6.29
N ALA A 12 2.14 30.07 5.09
CA ALA A 12 1.79 29.30 3.92
C ALA A 12 2.55 27.97 3.86
N ALA A 13 3.79 28.00 4.28
CA ALA A 13 4.60 26.79 4.23
C ALA A 13 4.09 25.72 5.18
N ALA A 14 3.63 26.13 6.33
CA ALA A 14 3.16 25.17 7.31
C ALA A 14 1.92 24.42 6.85
N GLY A 15 1.05 25.08 6.11
CA GLY A 15 -0.15 24.42 5.63
C GLY A 15 0.12 23.34 4.62
N ALA A 16 1.14 23.54 3.79
CA ALA A 16 1.46 22.57 2.77
C ALA A 16 2.01 21.29 3.36
N CYS A 17 2.79 21.38 4.40
CA CYS A 17 3.40 20.20 4.99
C CYS A 17 2.37 19.27 5.60
N GLY A 18 1.29 19.79 6.13
CA GLY A 18 0.29 18.97 6.78
C GLY A 18 -0.36 17.95 5.87
N ARG A 19 -0.46 18.28 4.60
CA ARG A 19 -1.14 17.38 3.68
C ARG A 19 -0.34 16.15 3.36
N GLU A 20 0.96 16.28 3.35
CA GLU A 20 1.83 15.17 2.99
C GLU A 20 1.88 14.11 4.05
N ASN A 21 1.44 14.42 5.25
CA ASN A 21 1.47 13.47 6.34
C ASN A 21 0.24 12.60 6.42
N MET A 22 -0.74 12.82 5.55
CA MET A 22 -1.94 12.02 5.57
C MET A 22 -1.68 10.66 4.93
N PRO A 23 -2.07 9.58 5.60
CA PRO A 23 -1.85 8.25 5.03
C PRO A 23 -2.73 8.03 3.81
N ALA A 24 -2.22 7.26 2.87
CA ALA A 24 -3.01 6.87 1.71
C ALA A 24 -4.11 5.92 2.16
N SER A 25 -5.22 5.88 1.43
CA SER A 25 -6.23 4.87 1.67
C SER A 25 -5.68 3.51 1.25
N ILE A 26 -6.33 2.44 1.72
CA ILE A 26 -5.87 1.11 1.36
C ILE A 26 -6.06 0.86 -0.14
N GLN A 27 -7.09 1.44 -0.75
CA GLN A 27 -7.27 1.33 -2.19
C GLN A 27 -6.13 2.00 -2.94
N GLU A 28 -5.71 3.17 -2.48
CA GLU A 28 -4.59 3.85 -3.09
C GLU A 28 -3.29 3.09 -2.92
N ALA A 29 -3.08 2.53 -1.74
CA ALA A 29 -1.89 1.75 -1.47
C ALA A 29 -1.85 0.53 -2.39
N ARG A 30 -2.97 -0.19 -2.50
CA ARG A 30 -3.04 -1.35 -3.38
C ARG A 30 -2.77 -0.96 -4.82
N ALA A 31 -3.42 0.07 -5.31
CA ALA A 31 -3.27 0.48 -6.71
C ALA A 31 -1.84 0.91 -7.02
N LYS A 32 -1.23 1.60 -6.07
CA LYS A 32 0.13 2.11 -6.25
C LYS A 32 1.14 0.98 -6.40
N HIS A 33 0.94 -0.11 -5.69
CA HIS A 33 1.92 -1.20 -5.65
C HIS A 33 1.51 -2.42 -6.47
N GLU A 34 0.33 -2.42 -7.05
CA GLU A 34 -0.22 -3.61 -7.69
C GLU A 34 0.67 -4.16 -8.79
N ALA A 35 1.13 -3.30 -9.69
CA ALA A 35 1.93 -3.77 -10.82
C ALA A 35 3.21 -4.44 -10.35
N ARG A 36 3.85 -3.87 -9.35
CA ARG A 36 5.08 -4.42 -8.81
C ARG A 36 4.84 -5.77 -8.13
N LEU A 37 3.74 -5.86 -7.40
CA LEU A 37 3.41 -7.12 -6.72
C LEU A 37 3.04 -8.21 -7.73
N MET A 38 2.26 -7.85 -8.75
CA MET A 38 1.88 -8.82 -9.78
C MET A 38 3.05 -9.30 -10.61
N ALA A 39 4.15 -8.56 -10.62
CA ALA A 39 5.34 -8.98 -11.35
C ALA A 39 6.12 -10.07 -10.63
N GLN A 40 5.83 -10.33 -9.36
CA GLN A 40 6.52 -11.37 -8.62
C GLN A 40 6.08 -12.76 -9.09
N PRO A 41 7.01 -13.73 -9.13
CA PRO A 41 6.65 -15.07 -9.61
C PRO A 41 5.51 -15.69 -8.81
N GLY A 42 4.51 -16.19 -9.50
CA GLY A 42 3.41 -16.89 -8.88
C GLY A 42 2.31 -16.03 -8.29
N VAL A 43 2.44 -14.72 -8.33
CA VAL A 43 1.38 -13.84 -7.86
C VAL A 43 0.30 -13.77 -8.91
N VAL A 44 -0.92 -14.14 -8.51
CA VAL A 44 -2.06 -14.19 -9.41
C VAL A 44 -3.13 -13.16 -9.06
N SER A 45 -3.04 -12.54 -7.89
CA SER A 45 -4.00 -11.51 -7.53
C SER A 45 -3.44 -10.59 -6.46
N VAL A 46 -3.95 -9.37 -6.44
CA VAL A 46 -3.68 -8.40 -5.38
C VAL A 46 -5.02 -7.76 -5.05
N GLY A 47 -5.44 -7.88 -3.81
CA GLY A 47 -6.75 -7.37 -3.42
C GLY A 47 -6.74 -6.82 -2.00
N ILE A 48 -7.92 -6.56 -1.51
CA ILE A 48 -8.12 -6.03 -0.17
C ILE A 48 -8.96 -7.03 0.61
N GLY A 49 -8.55 -7.33 1.83
CA GLY A 49 -9.31 -8.21 2.69
C GLY A 49 -9.30 -7.69 4.10
N ARG A 50 -9.68 -8.56 5.04
CA ARG A 50 -9.69 -8.20 6.45
C ARG A 50 -9.10 -9.34 7.26
N ASP A 51 -8.37 -8.96 8.30
CA ASP A 51 -7.89 -9.92 9.28
C ASP A 51 -9.04 -10.31 10.22
N ALA A 52 -8.79 -11.28 11.07
CA ALA A 52 -9.77 -11.76 12.01
C ALA A 52 -10.29 -10.67 12.93
N ASP A 53 -9.47 -9.66 13.21
CA ASP A 53 -9.87 -8.55 14.07
C ASP A 53 -10.58 -7.43 13.30
N GLY A 54 -10.84 -7.62 12.02
CA GLY A 54 -11.53 -6.63 11.21
C GLY A 54 -10.64 -5.59 10.55
N THR A 55 -9.34 -5.66 10.78
CA THR A 55 -8.41 -4.69 10.20
C THR A 55 -8.25 -4.96 8.70
N GLU A 56 -8.32 -3.91 7.90
CA GLU A 56 -8.13 -4.05 6.46
C GLU A 56 -6.68 -4.34 6.14
N VAL A 57 -6.47 -5.28 5.23
CA VAL A 57 -5.14 -5.71 4.81
C VAL A 57 -5.10 -5.85 3.30
N ILE A 58 -3.88 -5.79 2.75
CA ILE A 58 -3.68 -6.06 1.34
C ILE A 58 -3.40 -7.57 1.22
N VAL A 59 -4.13 -8.24 0.34
CA VAL A 59 -4.03 -9.69 0.18
C VAL A 59 -3.36 -9.99 -1.15
N VAL A 60 -2.26 -10.74 -1.08
CA VAL A 60 -1.56 -11.18 -2.28
C VAL A 60 -1.85 -12.67 -2.44
N GLY A 61 -2.43 -13.05 -3.57
CA GLY A 61 -2.74 -14.44 -3.86
C GLY A 61 -1.65 -15.09 -4.69
N LEU A 62 -1.20 -16.25 -4.25
CA LEU A 62 -0.21 -17.04 -4.98
C LEU A 62 -0.87 -18.28 -5.57
N ASP A 63 -0.35 -18.71 -6.72
CA ASP A 63 -0.86 -19.93 -7.35
C ASP A 63 -0.52 -21.16 -6.54
N ARG A 64 0.58 -21.16 -5.82
CA ARG A 64 1.00 -22.25 -4.95
C ARG A 64 2.02 -21.70 -3.96
N GLU A 65 2.43 -22.49 -3.02
CA GLU A 65 3.46 -22.05 -2.09
C GLU A 65 4.76 -21.82 -2.84
N ARG A 66 5.31 -20.63 -2.68
CA ARG A 66 6.57 -20.23 -3.29
C ARG A 66 7.38 -19.51 -2.23
N PRO A 67 8.26 -20.23 -1.53
CA PRO A 67 9.00 -19.61 -0.42
C PRO A 67 9.80 -18.39 -0.82
N GLU A 68 10.39 -18.41 -2.01
CA GLU A 68 11.19 -17.29 -2.46
C GLU A 68 10.35 -16.05 -2.72
N THR A 69 9.19 -16.24 -3.36
CA THR A 69 8.29 -15.13 -3.62
C THR A 69 7.72 -14.61 -2.31
N ARG A 70 7.30 -15.51 -1.43
CA ARG A 70 6.77 -15.09 -0.14
C ARG A 70 7.80 -14.25 0.63
N ALA A 71 9.05 -14.66 0.60
CA ALA A 71 10.11 -13.91 1.29
C ALA A 71 10.38 -12.56 0.65
N ALA A 72 10.15 -12.44 -0.66
CA ALA A 72 10.41 -11.21 -1.38
C ALA A 72 9.26 -10.19 -1.26
N LEU A 73 8.08 -10.64 -0.86
CA LEU A 73 6.93 -9.74 -0.72
C LEU A 73 7.10 -8.90 0.53
N PRO A 74 6.72 -7.62 0.48
CA PRO A 74 6.80 -6.77 1.66
C PRO A 74 5.77 -7.19 2.70
N ARG A 75 6.06 -6.94 3.96
CA ARG A 75 5.13 -7.23 5.04
C ARG A 75 4.11 -6.13 5.23
N ASP A 76 4.48 -4.91 4.85
CA ASP A 76 3.61 -3.76 4.97
C ASP A 76 3.77 -2.90 3.74
N LEU A 77 2.71 -2.23 3.36
CA LEU A 77 2.72 -1.27 2.28
C LEU A 77 1.95 -0.05 2.74
N ASP A 78 2.62 1.10 2.80
CA ASP A 78 2.01 2.38 3.19
C ASP A 78 1.23 2.26 4.50
N GLY A 79 1.75 1.46 5.44
CA GLY A 79 1.12 1.30 6.73
C GLY A 79 0.08 0.18 6.81
N TYR A 80 -0.23 -0.46 5.71
CA TYR A 80 -1.18 -1.57 5.69
C TYR A 80 -0.44 -2.89 5.64
N ARG A 81 -0.92 -3.86 6.42
CA ARG A 81 -0.30 -5.17 6.46
C ARG A 81 -0.59 -5.95 5.19
N VAL A 82 0.39 -6.73 4.76
CA VAL A 82 0.25 -7.58 3.59
C VAL A 82 0.09 -9.01 4.05
N ARG A 83 -0.96 -9.68 3.56
CA ARG A 83 -1.21 -11.09 3.83
C ARG A 83 -1.05 -11.88 2.55
N VAL A 84 -0.47 -13.05 2.65
CA VAL A 84 -0.26 -13.92 1.51
C VAL A 84 -1.19 -15.12 1.65
N ARG A 85 -1.89 -15.45 0.57
CA ARG A 85 -2.78 -16.61 0.54
C ARG A 85 -2.49 -17.46 -0.68
N ILE A 86 -2.62 -18.76 -0.51
CA ILE A 86 -2.50 -19.67 -1.64
C ILE A 86 -3.90 -19.88 -2.18
N ILE A 87 -4.12 -19.47 -3.41
CA ILE A 87 -5.46 -19.53 -4.00
C ILE A 87 -5.54 -20.40 -5.25
N GLY A 88 -4.41 -20.96 -5.65
CA GLY A 88 -4.38 -21.79 -6.84
C GLY A 88 -4.29 -20.98 -8.11
N SER A 89 -4.20 -21.66 -9.22
CA SER A 89 -4.12 -21.01 -10.52
C SER A 89 -5.49 -20.50 -10.92
N VAL A 90 -5.51 -19.29 -11.50
CA VAL A 90 -6.75 -18.71 -12.01
C VAL A 90 -6.85 -19.07 -13.49
N ARG A 91 -7.96 -19.67 -13.87
CA ARG A 91 -8.18 -20.04 -15.24
C ARG A 91 -9.48 -19.46 -15.74
N ALA A 92 -9.46 -19.02 -17.01
CA ALA A 92 -10.69 -18.60 -17.65
C ALA A 92 -11.53 -19.83 -17.96
N GLN A 93 -12.80 -19.71 -17.72
CA GLN A 93 -13.72 -20.85 -17.97
C GLN A 93 -14.52 -20.62 -19.22
#